data_ee10d5d3dacb4dacfa802c74b260db1b
#
_entry.id   ee10d5d3dacb4dacfa802c74b260db1b
#
_cell.length_a   1.000
_cell.length_b   1.000
_cell.length_c   1.000
_cell.angle_alpha   90.00
_cell.angle_beta   90.00
_cell.angle_gamma   90.00
#
_symmetry.space_group_name_H-M   'P 1'
#
loop_
_entity.id
_entity.type
_entity.pdbx_description
1 polymer ?
#
loop_
_entity_poly.entity_id
_entity_poly.type
_entity_poly.pdbx_seq_one_letter_code
_entity_poly.pdbx_strand_id
1 'polypeptide(L)'
;MRLQLRCFIATWSFTMVAVAVAADTVRVVETRSVPPEYFAKAAAATHDLKLSLYAFKNSHWKPDDIVNAVVEALPLISQCGVNVANVELRVLDTPVKYRFFSTPVSRELLREFSVTKPALVFVDDTYSRPAYDAEAIGLSNAQERPELSNTIWFAYGAQDLPHAIAHELVHVLSDNGEHSNAPQNLMQPNTAPSNTRLTDAQCNRLRSVAQSNGLITKR
;
A
#
# COMPACT_ATOMS: atom_id res chain seq x y z
N MET A 1 -38.76 -9.92 -79.97
CA MET A 1 -38.58 -8.85 -79.00
C MET A 1 -38.16 -9.52 -77.65
N ARG A 2 -36.87 -9.52 -77.36
CA ARG A 2 -36.35 -10.17 -76.11
C ARG A 2 -36.00 -9.07 -75.12
N LEU A 3 -36.70 -9.06 -73.97
CA LEU A 3 -36.51 -8.11 -72.84
C LEU A 3 -35.38 -8.66 -72.01
N GLN A 4 -34.26 -7.93 -71.91
CA GLN A 4 -33.18 -8.28 -70.97
C GLN A 4 -33.39 -7.57 -69.63
N LEU A 5 -33.64 -8.34 -68.57
CA LEU A 5 -33.75 -7.87 -67.17
C LEU A 5 -32.33 -7.73 -66.61
N ARG A 6 -31.90 -6.48 -66.36
CA ARG A 6 -30.61 -6.21 -65.66
C ARG A 6 -30.87 -6.17 -64.16
N CYS A 7 -30.39 -7.17 -63.42
CA CYS A 7 -30.34 -7.18 -61.95
C CYS A 7 -29.19 -6.30 -61.48
N PHE A 8 -29.52 -5.20 -60.77
CA PHE A 8 -28.51 -4.41 -60.02
C PHE A 8 -28.34 -5.02 -58.67
N ILE A 9 -27.17 -5.60 -58.39
CA ILE A 9 -26.76 -6.06 -57.05
C ILE A 9 -26.09 -4.87 -56.37
N ALA A 10 -26.75 -4.26 -55.37
CA ALA A 10 -26.18 -3.24 -54.51
C ALA A 10 -25.36 -3.92 -53.43
N THR A 11 -24.05 -3.84 -53.51
CA THR A 11 -23.13 -4.31 -52.44
C THR A 11 -23.06 -3.26 -51.34
N TRP A 12 -23.64 -3.56 -50.18
CA TRP A 12 -23.49 -2.76 -48.96
C TRP A 12 -22.16 -3.16 -48.28
N SER A 13 -21.17 -2.27 -48.32
CA SER A 13 -19.92 -2.41 -47.57
C SER A 13 -20.18 -1.96 -46.12
N PHE A 14 -20.24 -2.91 -45.19
CA PHE A 14 -20.24 -2.62 -43.77
C PHE A 14 -18.81 -2.30 -43.33
N THR A 15 -18.52 -1.04 -43.04
CA THR A 15 -17.26 -0.63 -42.38
C THR A 15 -17.42 -0.87 -40.91
N MET A 16 -16.81 -1.96 -40.38
CA MET A 16 -16.67 -2.15 -38.93
C MET A 16 -15.66 -1.14 -38.38
N VAL A 17 -16.17 -0.14 -37.68
CA VAL A 17 -15.33 0.72 -36.84
C VAL A 17 -14.98 -0.09 -35.59
N ALA A 18 -13.75 -0.59 -35.53
CA ALA A 18 -13.20 -1.17 -34.32
C ALA A 18 -12.98 -0.04 -33.30
N VAL A 19 -13.88 0.09 -32.32
CA VAL A 19 -13.66 0.92 -31.15
C VAL A 19 -12.61 0.17 -30.31
N ALA A 20 -11.36 0.64 -30.37
CA ALA A 20 -10.34 0.19 -29.45
C ALA A 20 -10.75 0.67 -28.02
N VAL A 21 -11.33 -0.20 -27.23
CA VAL A 21 -11.48 0.01 -25.80
C VAL A 21 -10.05 0.01 -25.26
N ALA A 22 -9.53 1.19 -24.93
CA ALA A 22 -8.27 1.28 -24.18
C ALA A 22 -8.46 0.46 -22.90
N ALA A 23 -7.72 -0.62 -22.76
CA ALA A 23 -7.72 -1.38 -21.53
C ALA A 23 -7.34 -0.43 -20.41
N ASP A 24 -8.14 -0.40 -19.35
CA ASP A 24 -7.90 0.37 -18.12
C ASP A 24 -6.66 -0.24 -17.42
N THR A 25 -5.47 0.09 -17.91
CA THR A 25 -4.21 -0.49 -17.42
C THR A 25 -3.64 0.34 -16.29
N VAL A 26 -3.20 -0.32 -15.24
CA VAL A 26 -2.42 0.29 -14.14
C VAL A 26 -1.03 0.64 -14.65
N ARG A 27 -0.62 1.91 -14.51
CA ARG A 27 0.69 2.39 -14.97
C ARG A 27 1.37 3.21 -13.89
N VAL A 28 2.67 3.02 -13.71
CA VAL A 28 3.50 3.91 -12.89
C VAL A 28 3.78 5.17 -13.71
N VAL A 29 3.38 6.33 -13.18
CA VAL A 29 3.60 7.64 -13.82
C VAL A 29 4.68 8.45 -13.13
N GLU A 30 5.02 8.12 -11.90
CA GLU A 30 6.09 8.75 -11.14
C GLU A 30 6.72 7.73 -10.18
N THR A 31 8.04 7.79 -10.00
CA THR A 31 8.78 7.04 -8.99
C THR A 31 9.71 7.98 -8.27
N ARG A 32 9.68 7.95 -6.92
CA ARG A 32 10.57 8.69 -6.05
C ARG A 32 11.26 7.75 -5.08
N SER A 33 12.58 7.75 -5.08
CA SER A 33 13.37 7.12 -4.02
C SER A 33 13.62 8.14 -2.93
N VAL A 34 13.31 7.80 -1.69
CA VAL A 34 13.64 8.66 -0.55
C VAL A 34 15.11 8.43 -0.19
N PRO A 35 15.94 9.49 -0.18
CA PRO A 35 17.36 9.34 0.09
C PRO A 35 17.63 8.78 1.50
N PRO A 36 18.61 7.86 1.66
CA PRO A 36 18.90 7.21 2.93
C PRO A 36 19.27 8.15 4.09
N GLU A 37 19.74 9.36 3.79
CA GLU A 37 20.08 10.39 4.77
C GLU A 37 18.86 10.92 5.54
N TYR A 38 17.65 10.75 5.00
CA TYR A 38 16.41 11.11 5.70
C TYR A 38 15.98 10.04 6.72
N PHE A 39 16.64 8.89 6.75
CA PHE A 39 16.28 7.82 7.69
C PHE A 39 17.19 7.87 8.91
N ALA A 40 16.56 7.87 10.10
CA ALA A 40 17.31 7.69 11.33
C ALA A 40 18.01 6.33 11.30
N LYS A 41 19.37 6.35 11.34
CA LYS A 41 20.14 5.13 11.48
C LYS A 41 20.06 4.68 12.92
N ALA A 42 19.40 3.56 13.19
CA ALA A 42 19.51 2.94 14.49
C ALA A 42 20.97 2.57 14.78
N ALA A 43 21.54 3.10 15.85
CA ALA A 43 22.95 2.93 16.19
C ALA A 43 23.36 1.44 16.31
N ALA A 44 22.40 0.55 16.60
CA ALA A 44 22.58 -0.89 16.74
C ALA A 44 21.63 -1.69 15.83
N ALA A 45 21.43 -1.23 14.59
CA ALA A 45 20.54 -1.93 13.66
C ALA A 45 21.11 -3.30 13.28
N THR A 46 20.29 -4.32 13.47
CA THR A 46 20.61 -5.72 13.15
C THR A 46 19.88 -6.24 11.92
N HIS A 47 18.88 -5.48 11.45
CA HIS A 47 18.04 -5.86 10.30
C HIS A 47 17.80 -4.66 9.40
N ASP A 48 17.59 -4.94 8.11
CA ASP A 48 17.21 -3.97 7.08
C ASP A 48 15.78 -4.22 6.60
N LEU A 49 15.00 -3.14 6.50
CA LEU A 49 13.65 -3.08 5.94
C LEU A 49 13.69 -2.32 4.60
N LYS A 50 13.04 -2.86 3.58
CA LYS A 50 12.70 -2.15 2.36
C LYS A 50 11.20 -1.88 2.36
N LEU A 51 10.79 -0.65 2.12
CA LEU A 51 9.40 -0.24 2.19
C LEU A 51 8.95 0.34 0.86
N SER A 52 7.81 -0.13 0.36
CA SER A 52 7.22 0.36 -0.88
C SER A 52 5.94 1.14 -0.59
N LEU A 53 5.84 2.33 -1.17
CA LEU A 53 4.71 3.24 -1.01
C LEU A 53 3.99 3.36 -2.35
N TYR A 54 2.66 3.37 -2.33
CA TYR A 54 1.83 3.52 -3.51
C TYR A 54 0.77 4.58 -3.27
N ALA A 55 0.68 5.52 -4.20
CA ALA A 55 -0.36 6.54 -4.24
C ALA A 55 -0.97 6.58 -5.64
N PHE A 56 -2.09 7.27 -5.81
CA PHE A 56 -2.80 7.33 -7.07
C PHE A 56 -2.75 8.74 -7.65
N LYS A 57 -2.53 8.83 -8.96
CA LYS A 57 -2.66 10.07 -9.70
C LYS A 57 -4.05 10.67 -9.51
N ASN A 58 -4.11 11.98 -9.29
CA ASN A 58 -5.34 12.70 -9.02
C ASN A 58 -6.08 12.28 -7.70
N SER A 59 -5.40 11.58 -6.78
CA SER A 59 -5.89 11.40 -5.43
C SER A 59 -5.73 12.68 -4.59
N HIS A 60 -6.31 12.70 -3.39
CA HIS A 60 -6.13 13.80 -2.44
C HIS A 60 -4.73 13.79 -1.81
N TRP A 61 -4.03 12.65 -1.84
CA TRP A 61 -2.69 12.49 -1.29
C TRP A 61 -1.64 13.20 -2.14
N LYS A 62 -0.84 14.05 -1.51
CA LYS A 62 0.35 14.64 -2.14
C LYS A 62 1.56 13.76 -1.86
N PRO A 63 2.40 13.45 -2.86
CA PRO A 63 3.60 12.64 -2.69
C PRO A 63 4.52 13.13 -1.57
N ASP A 64 4.69 14.45 -1.42
CA ASP A 64 5.55 15.02 -0.37
C ASP A 64 4.99 14.79 1.04
N ASP A 65 3.66 14.90 1.22
CA ASP A 65 3.01 14.65 2.51
C ASP A 65 3.18 13.18 2.94
N ILE A 66 3.06 12.24 1.99
CA ILE A 66 3.31 10.80 2.22
C ILE A 66 4.75 10.57 2.64
N VAL A 67 5.71 11.10 1.89
CA VAL A 67 7.14 10.92 2.18
C VAL A 67 7.49 11.48 3.55
N ASN A 68 7.03 12.70 3.87
CA ASN A 68 7.29 13.33 5.16
C ASN A 68 6.71 12.49 6.31
N ALA A 69 5.46 12.03 6.21
CA ALA A 69 4.84 11.20 7.24
C ALA A 69 5.59 9.88 7.44
N VAL A 70 6.07 9.24 6.36
CA VAL A 70 6.88 8.02 6.46
C VAL A 70 8.22 8.33 7.12
N VAL A 71 8.93 9.37 6.73
CA VAL A 71 10.22 9.77 7.34
C VAL A 71 10.07 10.01 8.84
N GLU A 72 8.97 10.63 9.29
CA GLU A 72 8.66 10.84 10.70
C GLU A 72 8.27 9.53 11.44
N ALA A 73 7.68 8.56 10.76
CA ALA A 73 7.29 7.26 11.32
C ALA A 73 8.49 6.33 11.58
N LEU A 74 9.51 6.38 10.73
CA LEU A 74 10.59 5.38 10.73
C LEU A 74 11.44 5.37 12.02
N PRO A 75 11.73 6.48 12.70
CA PRO A 75 12.40 6.46 14.01
C PRO A 75 11.65 5.62 15.06
N LEU A 76 10.30 5.57 14.99
CA LEU A 76 9.48 4.77 15.91
C LEU A 76 9.69 3.26 15.72
N ILE A 77 10.01 2.83 14.50
CA ILE A 77 10.33 1.42 14.21
C ILE A 77 11.80 1.11 14.50
N SER A 78 12.69 2.08 14.28
CA SER A 78 14.14 1.88 14.43
C SER A 78 14.56 1.52 15.85
N GLN A 79 13.75 1.85 16.88
CA GLN A 79 13.98 1.42 18.25
C GLN A 79 14.05 -0.11 18.42
N CYS A 80 13.44 -0.85 17.49
CA CYS A 80 13.54 -2.31 17.45
C CYS A 80 14.80 -2.84 16.74
N GLY A 81 15.79 -2.01 16.45
CA GLY A 81 17.00 -2.42 15.74
C GLY A 81 16.75 -2.74 14.25
N VAL A 82 15.68 -2.22 13.69
CA VAL A 82 15.37 -2.30 12.25
C VAL A 82 15.75 -0.99 11.60
N ASN A 83 16.67 -1.05 10.64
CA ASN A 83 17.04 0.09 9.82
C ASN A 83 16.26 0.06 8.51
N VAL A 84 15.82 1.21 8.04
CA VAL A 84 15.21 1.30 6.72
C VAL A 84 16.30 1.51 5.69
N ALA A 85 16.47 0.51 4.83
CA ALA A 85 17.50 0.52 3.80
C ALA A 85 17.03 1.17 2.49
N ASN A 86 15.72 1.16 2.24
CA ASN A 86 15.13 1.77 1.05
C ASN A 86 13.66 2.10 1.29
N VAL A 87 13.24 3.26 0.79
CA VAL A 87 11.83 3.65 0.64
C VAL A 87 11.61 4.14 -0.78
N GLU A 88 10.65 3.56 -1.46
CA GLU A 88 10.28 3.95 -2.82
C GLU A 88 8.80 4.25 -2.90
N LEU A 89 8.45 5.47 -3.33
CA LEU A 89 7.08 5.88 -3.62
C LEU A 89 6.83 5.78 -5.13
N ARG A 90 5.75 5.08 -5.51
CA ARG A 90 5.25 5.01 -6.88
C ARG A 90 3.85 5.62 -6.96
N VAL A 91 3.67 6.55 -7.89
CA VAL A 91 2.36 7.12 -8.21
C VAL A 91 1.79 6.36 -9.40
N LEU A 92 0.58 5.82 -9.21
CA LEU A 92 -0.10 4.98 -10.19
C LEU A 92 -1.19 5.78 -10.93
N ASP A 93 -1.20 5.71 -12.25
CA ASP A 93 -2.32 6.13 -13.09
C ASP A 93 -3.24 4.92 -13.29
N THR A 94 -4.46 5.01 -12.78
CA THR A 94 -5.37 3.86 -12.67
C THR A 94 -6.81 4.30 -12.88
N PRO A 95 -7.74 3.36 -13.15
CA PRO A 95 -9.17 3.58 -12.97
C PRO A 95 -9.50 4.13 -11.58
N VAL A 96 -10.47 5.06 -11.52
CA VAL A 96 -10.86 5.76 -10.29
C VAL A 96 -11.26 4.80 -9.16
N LYS A 97 -11.84 3.65 -9.49
CA LYS A 97 -12.25 2.64 -8.48
C LYS A 97 -11.12 2.21 -7.54
N TYR A 98 -9.86 2.19 -8.02
CA TYR A 98 -8.71 1.77 -7.22
C TYR A 98 -8.24 2.82 -6.21
N ARG A 99 -8.75 4.04 -6.30
CA ARG A 99 -8.50 5.09 -5.30
C ARG A 99 -9.31 4.89 -4.01
N PHE A 100 -10.15 3.85 -3.96
CA PHE A 100 -11.00 3.54 -2.81
C PHE A 100 -10.76 2.10 -2.38
N PHE A 101 -10.51 1.89 -1.09
CA PHE A 101 -10.32 0.55 -0.60
C PHE A 101 -11.66 -0.20 -0.48
N SER A 102 -11.68 -1.39 -1.03
CA SER A 102 -12.56 -2.48 -0.66
C SER A 102 -11.84 -3.79 -0.99
N THR A 103 -12.10 -4.82 -0.20
CA THR A 103 -11.40 -6.11 -0.40
C THR A 103 -11.44 -6.61 -1.85
N PRO A 104 -12.58 -6.64 -2.57
CA PRO A 104 -12.61 -7.10 -3.97
C PRO A 104 -11.78 -6.22 -4.92
N VAL A 105 -11.95 -4.89 -4.83
CA VAL A 105 -11.29 -3.92 -5.73
C VAL A 105 -9.78 -3.88 -5.48
N SER A 106 -9.38 -3.90 -4.21
CA SER A 106 -7.97 -3.89 -3.85
C SER A 106 -7.26 -5.20 -4.24
N ARG A 107 -7.93 -6.36 -4.13
CA ARG A 107 -7.41 -7.63 -4.65
C ARG A 107 -7.26 -7.60 -6.17
N GLU A 108 -8.22 -7.03 -6.88
CA GLU A 108 -8.15 -6.86 -8.34
C GLU A 108 -6.90 -6.03 -8.72
N LEU A 109 -6.72 -4.85 -8.08
CA LEU A 109 -5.54 -4.01 -8.28
C LEU A 109 -4.24 -4.81 -8.09
N LEU A 110 -4.12 -5.56 -6.98
CA LEU A 110 -2.87 -6.28 -6.67
C LEU A 110 -2.64 -7.54 -7.52
N ARG A 111 -3.64 -8.02 -8.24
CA ARG A 111 -3.46 -9.04 -9.29
C ARG A 111 -2.98 -8.43 -10.60
N GLU A 112 -3.49 -7.25 -10.95
CA GLU A 112 -3.10 -6.54 -12.17
C GLU A 112 -1.73 -5.88 -12.05
N PHE A 113 -1.39 -5.42 -10.84
CA PHE A 113 -0.15 -4.72 -10.55
C PHE A 113 0.58 -5.34 -9.36
N SER A 114 1.72 -5.98 -9.62
CA SER A 114 2.55 -6.58 -8.58
C SER A 114 3.19 -5.50 -7.70
N VAL A 115 2.87 -5.49 -6.42
CA VAL A 115 3.48 -4.61 -5.42
C VAL A 115 4.62 -5.31 -4.69
N THR A 116 5.69 -4.58 -4.41
CA THR A 116 6.76 -5.04 -3.52
C THR A 116 6.31 -4.86 -2.08
N LYS A 117 6.47 -5.88 -1.26
CA LYS A 117 5.99 -5.93 0.13
C LYS A 117 7.16 -5.85 1.13
N PRO A 118 6.95 -5.29 2.32
CA PRO A 118 5.69 -4.69 2.80
C PRO A 118 5.34 -3.41 2.03
N ALA A 119 4.05 -3.18 1.82
CA ALA A 119 3.54 -2.08 1.01
C ALA A 119 2.56 -1.20 1.79
N LEU A 120 2.73 0.12 1.69
CA LEU A 120 1.77 1.12 2.16
C LEU A 120 1.03 1.68 0.95
N VAL A 121 -0.30 1.66 0.97
CA VAL A 121 -1.16 2.13 -0.11
C VAL A 121 -2.05 3.26 0.40
N PHE A 122 -1.97 4.42 -0.24
CA PHE A 122 -2.65 5.64 0.16
C PHE A 122 -3.86 5.88 -0.74
N VAL A 123 -5.07 5.65 -0.21
CA VAL A 123 -6.34 5.76 -0.91
C VAL A 123 -7.13 7.00 -0.50
N ASP A 124 -8.09 7.42 -1.31
CA ASP A 124 -8.92 8.59 -0.97
C ASP A 124 -9.93 8.27 0.13
N ASP A 125 -10.50 7.06 0.12
CA ASP A 125 -11.50 6.62 1.11
C ASP A 125 -11.67 5.10 1.07
N THR A 126 -12.57 4.57 1.88
CA THR A 126 -12.93 3.16 1.92
C THR A 126 -14.40 2.94 1.55
N TYR A 127 -14.66 1.90 0.74
CA TYR A 127 -16.02 1.38 0.55
C TYR A 127 -16.41 0.36 1.63
N SER A 128 -15.46 -0.05 2.47
CA SER A 128 -15.75 -0.91 3.62
C SER A 128 -16.59 -0.16 4.65
N ARG A 129 -17.48 -0.88 5.33
CA ARG A 129 -18.27 -0.30 6.42
C ARG A 129 -18.19 -1.23 7.64
N PRO A 130 -17.85 -0.73 8.83
CA PRO A 130 -17.51 0.67 9.11
C PRO A 130 -16.27 1.14 8.33
N ALA A 131 -16.23 2.44 8.02
CA ALA A 131 -15.04 3.06 7.47
C ALA A 131 -13.90 3.05 8.49
N TYR A 132 -12.68 3.06 8.01
CA TYR A 132 -11.47 3.11 8.85
C TYR A 132 -10.48 4.11 8.29
N ASP A 133 -9.57 4.60 9.16
CA ASP A 133 -8.49 5.50 8.78
C ASP A 133 -7.29 4.72 8.22
N ALA A 134 -7.02 3.54 8.79
CA ALA A 134 -5.98 2.62 8.34
C ALA A 134 -6.39 1.16 8.53
N GLU A 135 -5.90 0.25 7.67
CA GLU A 135 -6.07 -1.20 7.80
C GLU A 135 -4.76 -1.93 7.50
N ALA A 136 -4.21 -2.62 8.49
CA ALA A 136 -3.07 -3.52 8.34
C ALA A 136 -3.53 -4.94 8.03
N ILE A 137 -2.98 -5.52 6.97
CA ILE A 137 -3.29 -6.89 6.56
C ILE A 137 -2.00 -7.71 6.61
N GLY A 138 -1.75 -8.32 7.77
CA GLY A 138 -0.64 -9.26 7.96
C GLY A 138 -0.85 -10.56 7.18
N LEU A 139 0.13 -11.46 7.27
CA LEU A 139 0.09 -12.74 6.56
C LEU A 139 -0.99 -13.66 7.12
N SER A 140 -1.13 -13.74 8.46
CA SER A 140 -2.06 -14.64 9.14
C SER A 140 -3.53 -14.29 8.90
N ASN A 141 -3.87 -13.00 8.76
CA ASN A 141 -5.24 -12.54 8.51
C ASN A 141 -5.58 -12.40 7.01
N ALA A 142 -4.67 -12.80 6.12
CA ALA A 142 -4.84 -12.72 4.68
C ALA A 142 -5.19 -14.05 4.01
N GLN A 143 -5.52 -15.11 4.75
CA GLN A 143 -5.73 -16.47 4.20
C GLN A 143 -6.79 -16.49 3.08
N GLU A 144 -7.89 -15.73 3.24
CA GLU A 144 -8.95 -15.63 2.23
C GLU A 144 -8.67 -14.55 1.17
N ARG A 145 -7.64 -13.73 1.36
CA ARG A 145 -7.27 -12.60 0.50
C ARG A 145 -5.73 -12.48 0.37
N PRO A 146 -5.05 -13.52 -0.11
CA PRO A 146 -3.58 -13.61 -0.07
C PRO A 146 -2.88 -12.51 -0.86
N GLU A 147 -3.53 -11.93 -1.85
CA GLU A 147 -3.01 -10.79 -2.60
C GLU A 147 -2.75 -9.58 -1.68
N LEU A 148 -3.60 -9.38 -0.66
CA LEU A 148 -3.52 -8.27 0.29
C LEU A 148 -2.54 -8.50 1.43
N SER A 149 -1.95 -9.70 1.57
CA SER A 149 -1.01 -9.98 2.67
C SER A 149 0.14 -8.97 2.69
N ASN A 150 0.57 -8.58 3.88
CA ASN A 150 1.68 -7.64 4.12
C ASN A 150 1.49 -6.28 3.41
N THR A 151 0.24 -5.80 3.39
CA THR A 151 -0.12 -4.45 2.93
C THR A 151 -0.80 -3.66 4.03
N ILE A 152 -0.64 -2.33 3.97
CA ILE A 152 -1.31 -1.39 4.85
C ILE A 152 -1.99 -0.35 3.97
N TRP A 153 -3.25 -0.05 4.26
CA TRP A 153 -4.08 0.88 3.50
C TRP A 153 -4.44 2.06 4.37
N PHE A 154 -4.13 3.28 3.91
CA PHE A 154 -4.46 4.53 4.60
C PHE A 154 -5.49 5.31 3.82
N ALA A 155 -6.64 5.62 4.45
CA ALA A 155 -7.62 6.55 3.90
C ALA A 155 -7.15 8.00 4.10
N TYR A 156 -7.53 8.89 3.16
CA TYR A 156 -7.20 10.31 3.27
C TYR A 156 -7.86 10.91 4.50
N GLY A 157 -7.08 11.69 5.26
CA GLY A 157 -7.55 12.30 6.51
C GLY A 157 -7.27 11.47 7.77
N ALA A 158 -6.56 10.33 7.64
CA ALA A 158 -6.06 9.58 8.80
C ALA A 158 -5.29 10.51 9.74
N GLN A 159 -5.70 10.51 11.02
CA GLN A 159 -5.11 11.37 12.04
C GLN A 159 -3.76 10.84 12.49
N ASP A 160 -2.87 11.74 12.94
CA ASP A 160 -1.53 11.39 13.45
C ASP A 160 -0.79 10.41 12.50
N LEU A 161 -0.84 10.68 11.19
CA LEU A 161 -0.39 9.76 10.14
C LEU A 161 0.99 9.13 10.38
N PRO A 162 2.03 9.82 10.86
CA PRO A 162 3.31 9.18 11.18
C PRO A 162 3.18 8.08 12.24
N HIS A 163 2.40 8.32 13.30
CA HIS A 163 2.16 7.33 14.36
C HIS A 163 1.28 6.18 13.86
N ALA A 164 0.26 6.48 13.05
CA ALA A 164 -0.55 5.46 12.40
C ALA A 164 0.30 4.56 11.49
N ILE A 165 1.19 5.14 10.67
CA ILE A 165 2.12 4.37 9.81
C ILE A 165 2.99 3.43 10.67
N ALA A 166 3.60 3.93 11.74
CA ALA A 166 4.44 3.12 12.60
C ALA A 166 3.64 2.01 13.31
N HIS A 167 2.45 2.32 13.81
CA HIS A 167 1.53 1.38 14.46
C HIS A 167 1.15 0.23 13.52
N GLU A 168 0.66 0.55 12.34
CA GLU A 168 0.24 -0.44 11.35
C GLU A 168 1.42 -1.27 10.81
N LEU A 169 2.60 -0.66 10.68
CA LEU A 169 3.82 -1.41 10.34
C LEU A 169 4.18 -2.44 11.41
N VAL A 170 4.00 -2.13 12.70
CA VAL A 170 4.24 -3.13 13.77
C VAL A 170 3.25 -4.27 13.64
N HIS A 171 1.98 -4.04 13.37
CA HIS A 171 1.00 -5.10 13.13
C HIS A 171 1.44 -6.02 11.98
N VAL A 172 1.84 -5.47 10.83
CA VAL A 172 2.28 -6.25 9.69
C VAL A 172 3.60 -6.98 9.96
N LEU A 173 4.61 -6.29 10.51
CA LEU A 173 5.92 -6.89 10.74
C LEU A 173 5.92 -7.95 11.85
N SER A 174 5.03 -7.82 12.85
CA SER A 174 4.87 -8.82 13.91
C SER A 174 3.81 -9.89 13.61
N ASP A 175 3.08 -9.73 12.48
CA ASP A 175 1.91 -10.53 12.11
C ASP A 175 0.95 -10.74 13.30
N ASN A 176 0.58 -9.62 13.95
CA ASN A 176 -0.17 -9.61 15.19
C ASN A 176 -1.12 -8.40 15.26
N GLY A 177 -2.41 -8.64 15.47
CA GLY A 177 -3.44 -7.60 15.64
C GLY A 177 -3.65 -7.16 17.10
N GLU A 178 -2.83 -7.60 18.07
CA GLU A 178 -3.01 -7.26 19.48
C GLU A 178 -2.56 -5.83 19.78
N HIS A 179 -3.31 -5.18 20.68
CA HIS A 179 -2.99 -3.86 21.21
C HIS A 179 -2.46 -3.94 22.65
N SER A 180 -1.84 -2.85 23.10
CA SER A 180 -1.28 -2.71 24.45
C SER A 180 -1.96 -1.58 25.20
N ASN A 181 -2.32 -1.80 26.46
CA ASN A 181 -2.83 -0.77 27.34
C ASN A 181 -1.72 -0.01 28.12
N ALA A 182 -0.45 -0.35 27.88
CA ALA A 182 0.65 0.31 28.56
C ALA A 182 0.75 1.80 28.13
N PRO A 183 0.95 2.73 29.08
CA PRO A 183 1.09 4.14 28.75
C PRO A 183 2.20 4.42 27.74
N GLN A 184 1.98 5.31 26.81
CA GLN A 184 2.93 5.71 25.76
C GLN A 184 3.39 4.56 24.85
N ASN A 185 2.73 3.40 24.90
CA ASN A 185 3.06 2.31 23.97
C ASN A 185 2.52 2.62 22.58
N LEU A 186 3.35 2.41 21.55
CA LEU A 186 2.97 2.64 20.15
C LEU A 186 1.75 1.80 19.73
N MET A 187 1.59 0.62 20.35
CA MET A 187 0.48 -0.30 20.06
C MET A 187 -0.76 -0.06 20.94
N GLN A 188 -0.98 1.16 21.44
CA GLN A 188 -2.29 1.48 22.02
C GLN A 188 -3.38 1.48 20.94
N PRO A 189 -4.65 1.13 21.29
CA PRO A 189 -5.75 1.06 20.33
C PRO A 189 -5.99 2.38 19.58
N ASN A 190 -5.70 3.51 20.22
CA ASN A 190 -5.79 4.84 19.61
C ASN A 190 -4.37 5.36 19.36
N THR A 191 -4.07 5.69 18.13
CA THR A 191 -2.82 6.36 17.77
C THR A 191 -2.80 7.77 18.36
N ALA A 192 -1.65 8.17 18.89
CA ALA A 192 -1.44 9.53 19.39
C ALA A 192 0.06 9.87 19.36
N PRO A 193 0.44 11.15 19.23
CA PRO A 193 1.83 11.58 19.21
C PRO A 193 2.64 11.20 20.45
N SER A 194 1.98 10.96 21.59
CA SER A 194 2.59 10.49 22.83
C SER A 194 2.95 9.00 22.82
N ASN A 195 2.37 8.21 21.91
CA ASN A 195 2.52 6.76 21.85
C ASN A 195 3.73 6.40 20.98
N THR A 196 4.91 6.40 21.58
CA THR A 196 6.17 6.28 20.84
C THR A 196 7.00 5.05 21.20
N ARG A 197 6.61 4.28 22.24
CA ARG A 197 7.45 3.22 22.82
C ARG A 197 6.96 1.84 22.41
N LEU A 198 7.93 0.96 22.15
CA LEU A 198 7.71 -0.49 22.04
C LEU A 198 8.50 -1.19 23.16
N THR A 199 7.95 -2.29 23.67
CA THR A 199 8.66 -3.14 24.64
C THR A 199 9.67 -4.04 23.92
N ASP A 200 10.66 -4.56 24.69
CA ASP A 200 11.61 -5.54 24.15
C ASP A 200 10.91 -6.78 23.58
N ALA A 201 9.81 -7.22 24.21
CA ALA A 201 9.02 -8.36 23.73
C ALA A 201 8.37 -8.05 22.36
N GLN A 202 7.81 -6.86 22.18
CA GLN A 202 7.24 -6.42 20.88
C GLN A 202 8.34 -6.32 19.83
N CYS A 203 9.49 -5.74 20.15
CA CYS A 203 10.63 -5.63 19.25
C CYS A 203 11.21 -7.00 18.86
N ASN A 204 11.32 -7.93 19.81
CA ASN A 204 11.79 -9.29 19.53
C ASN A 204 10.84 -10.05 18.62
N ARG A 205 9.52 -9.97 18.88
CA ARG A 205 8.50 -10.55 18.01
C ARG A 205 8.55 -9.95 16.61
N LEU A 206 8.57 -8.61 16.50
CA LEU A 206 8.65 -7.92 15.22
C LEU A 206 9.83 -8.44 14.38
N ARG A 207 11.04 -8.48 14.96
CA ARG A 207 12.23 -8.96 14.23
C ARG A 207 12.11 -10.42 13.82
N SER A 208 11.72 -11.30 14.72
CA SER A 208 11.67 -12.74 14.45
C SER A 208 10.61 -13.08 13.39
N VAL A 209 9.42 -12.49 13.49
CA VAL A 209 8.32 -12.77 12.57
C VAL A 209 8.56 -12.12 11.20
N ALA A 210 8.96 -10.84 11.18
CA ALA A 210 9.24 -10.16 9.92
C ALA A 210 10.39 -10.83 9.14
N GLN A 211 11.42 -11.31 9.83
CA GLN A 211 12.51 -12.07 9.20
C GLN A 211 12.01 -13.41 8.65
N SER A 212 11.22 -14.15 9.43
CA SER A 212 10.63 -15.42 8.99
C SER A 212 9.73 -15.25 7.76
N ASN A 213 9.00 -14.13 7.69
CA ASN A 213 8.12 -13.80 6.58
C ASN A 213 8.84 -13.11 5.40
N GLY A 214 10.17 -12.93 5.49
CA GLY A 214 10.97 -12.32 4.43
C GLY A 214 10.75 -10.80 4.25
N LEU A 215 10.15 -10.13 5.24
CA LEU A 215 9.86 -8.68 5.19
C LEU A 215 11.07 -7.83 5.60
N ILE A 216 11.98 -8.39 6.41
CA ILE A 216 13.26 -7.77 6.76
C ILE A 216 14.39 -8.77 6.55
N THR A 217 15.61 -8.26 6.35
CA THR A 217 16.80 -9.06 6.17
C THR A 217 17.80 -8.77 7.28
N LYS A 218 18.44 -9.84 7.80
CA LYS A 218 19.53 -9.68 8.78
C LYS A 218 20.74 -9.05 8.09
N ARG A 219 21.40 -8.14 8.78
CA ARG A 219 22.65 -7.50 8.37
C ARG A 219 23.85 -8.40 8.57
#